data_16998cbeab7d6d07ddc0b2d300812403
#
_entry.id   16998cbeab7d6d07ddc0b2d300812403
#
_cell.length_a   1.000
_cell.length_b   1.000
_cell.length_c   1.000
_cell.angle_alpha   90.00
_cell.angle_beta   90.00
_cell.angle_gamma   90.00
#
_symmetry.space_group_name_H-M   'P 1'
#
loop_
_entity.id
_entity.type
_entity.pdbx_description
1 polymer ?
#
loop_
_entity_poly.entity_id
_entity_poly.type
_entity_poly.pdbx_seq_one_letter_code
_entity_poly.pdbx_strand_id
1 'polypeptide(L)'
;AKGGEVVVSRGELVEIGGKFRVPDVMEQSGATLVEVGTTNKTHYDDYESAITEETKALLKVHTSNYRIVGFTDTVGIDELIPIAKEHDIPVIEDLGSGVLIDLSKYGITYEPTVQDSIRKGADVVCFSGDKLLGGPQAGIIIGKKKYIDMMKKNQLTRALRIDKFTATALELVLQEYLSEENAIQNIPVLKMITKSYDETVAEAKTFKRMLQRAKLPAAYEVVDCESQIGGGSLPLERIPSAAVAIHPEKI
;
A
#
# COMPACT_ATOMS: atom_id res chain seq x y z
N ALA A 1 13.08 -2.41 19.65
CA ALA A 1 12.59 -3.36 20.68
C ALA A 1 13.36 -4.68 20.68
N LYS A 2 14.71 -4.64 20.61
CA LYS A 2 15.50 -5.89 20.66
C LYS A 2 15.18 -6.66 21.93
N GLY A 3 14.68 -7.89 21.81
CA GLY A 3 14.24 -8.74 22.91
C GLY A 3 12.84 -8.44 23.45
N GLY A 4 12.13 -7.45 22.94
CA GLY A 4 10.77 -7.16 23.37
C GLY A 4 9.73 -7.76 22.42
N GLU A 5 8.50 -7.87 22.92
CA GLU A 5 7.38 -8.42 22.17
C GLU A 5 6.73 -7.37 21.26
N VAL A 6 6.27 -7.81 20.08
CA VAL A 6 5.47 -7.03 19.16
C VAL A 6 4.20 -7.83 18.84
N VAL A 7 3.05 -7.28 19.20
CA VAL A 7 1.75 -7.93 19.03
C VAL A 7 1.18 -7.58 17.66
N VAL A 8 0.72 -8.59 16.90
CA VAL A 8 0.16 -8.44 15.55
C VAL A 8 -0.96 -9.45 15.31
N SER A 9 -1.97 -9.06 14.52
CA SER A 9 -3.01 -9.99 14.09
C SER A 9 -2.45 -11.09 13.19
N ARG A 10 -2.84 -12.34 13.44
CA ARG A 10 -2.49 -13.49 12.59
C ARG A 10 -2.98 -13.32 11.15
N GLY A 11 -4.14 -12.68 10.96
CA GLY A 11 -4.68 -12.36 9.64
C GLY A 11 -3.87 -11.30 8.86
N GLU A 12 -2.87 -10.67 9.49
CA GLU A 12 -2.03 -9.61 8.91
C GLU A 12 -0.58 -10.04 8.66
N LEU A 13 -0.28 -11.33 8.83
CA LEU A 13 1.05 -11.89 8.55
C LEU A 13 1.25 -12.08 7.05
N VAL A 14 1.56 -10.99 6.38
CA VAL A 14 1.65 -10.92 4.92
C VAL A 14 3.00 -11.41 4.41
N GLU A 15 2.98 -12.08 3.25
CA GLU A 15 4.13 -12.23 2.35
C GLU A 15 4.03 -11.18 1.24
N ILE A 16 5.06 -10.36 1.09
CA ILE A 16 5.08 -9.26 0.11
C ILE A 16 5.51 -9.75 -1.28
N GLY A 17 6.21 -10.86 -1.35
CA GLY A 17 6.71 -11.47 -2.57
C GLY A 17 8.13 -12.01 -2.38
N GLY A 18 8.55 -13.00 -3.18
CA GLY A 18 9.88 -13.58 -3.11
C GLY A 18 10.23 -14.20 -1.74
N LYS A 19 9.22 -14.67 -1.00
CA LYS A 19 9.33 -15.19 0.37
C LYS A 19 9.71 -14.12 1.42
N PHE A 20 9.50 -12.84 1.13
CA PHE A 20 9.67 -11.78 2.12
C PHE A 20 8.43 -11.67 3.01
N ARG A 21 8.53 -12.11 4.26
CA ARG A 21 7.41 -12.30 5.19
C ARG A 21 7.58 -11.43 6.43
N VAL A 22 6.46 -10.91 6.93
CA VAL A 22 6.44 -10.13 8.19
C VAL A 22 7.05 -10.89 9.37
N PRO A 23 6.75 -12.19 9.62
CA PRO A 23 7.39 -12.93 10.71
C PRO A 23 8.91 -12.98 10.60
N ASP A 24 9.44 -13.23 9.39
CA ASP A 24 10.89 -13.33 9.17
C ASP A 24 11.58 -11.98 9.43
N VAL A 25 10.93 -10.87 9.06
CA VAL A 25 11.42 -9.51 9.34
C VAL A 25 11.44 -9.22 10.84
N MET A 26 10.39 -9.63 11.56
CA MET A 26 10.31 -9.48 13.02
C MET A 26 11.42 -10.26 13.72
N GLU A 27 11.63 -11.52 13.35
CA GLU A 27 12.72 -12.34 13.90
C GLU A 27 14.08 -11.67 13.68
N GLN A 28 14.36 -11.20 12.47
CA GLN A 28 15.62 -10.51 12.16
C GLN A 28 15.79 -9.17 12.89
N SER A 29 14.70 -8.51 13.24
CA SER A 29 14.75 -7.29 14.06
C SER A 29 15.19 -7.58 15.50
N GLY A 30 15.15 -8.83 15.92
CA GLY A 30 15.40 -9.28 17.28
C GLY A 30 14.22 -9.02 18.22
N ALA A 31 13.03 -8.72 17.70
CA ALA A 31 11.79 -8.69 18.46
C ALA A 31 11.15 -10.08 18.49
N THR A 32 10.38 -10.36 19.51
CA THR A 32 9.54 -11.55 19.62
C THR A 32 8.17 -11.23 19.04
N LEU A 33 7.74 -11.97 18.02
CA LEU A 33 6.41 -11.82 17.44
C LEU A 33 5.38 -12.50 18.33
N VAL A 34 4.33 -11.77 18.71
CA VAL A 34 3.16 -12.31 19.43
C VAL A 34 1.94 -12.21 18.50
N GLU A 35 1.50 -13.36 18.02
CA GLU A 35 0.36 -13.46 17.10
C GLU A 35 -0.95 -13.56 17.87
N VAL A 36 -1.93 -12.72 17.52
CA VAL A 36 -3.26 -12.72 18.16
C VAL A 36 -4.37 -13.00 17.16
N GLY A 37 -5.50 -13.48 17.68
CA GLY A 37 -6.66 -13.84 16.87
C GLY A 37 -6.44 -15.06 15.98
N THR A 38 -7.15 -15.09 14.87
CA THR A 38 -7.11 -16.17 13.86
C THR A 38 -6.88 -15.60 12.46
N THR A 39 -6.78 -16.45 11.44
CA THR A 39 -6.57 -16.03 10.05
C THR A 39 -7.63 -15.04 9.56
N ASN A 40 -8.90 -15.23 9.93
CA ASN A 40 -10.02 -14.46 9.41
C ASN A 40 -10.69 -13.55 10.43
N LYS A 41 -10.35 -13.71 11.74
CA LYS A 41 -10.93 -12.87 12.79
C LYS A 41 -9.92 -12.54 13.87
N THR A 42 -9.89 -11.27 14.22
CA THR A 42 -9.17 -10.75 15.37
C THR A 42 -10.05 -9.71 16.04
N HIS A 43 -10.22 -9.81 17.34
CA HIS A 43 -11.03 -8.92 18.15
C HIS A 43 -10.16 -8.03 19.05
N TYR A 44 -10.75 -6.99 19.57
CA TYR A 44 -10.11 -6.06 20.52
C TYR A 44 -9.49 -6.81 21.71
N ASP A 45 -10.26 -7.72 22.33
CA ASP A 45 -9.83 -8.48 23.51
C ASP A 45 -8.63 -9.40 23.22
N ASP A 46 -8.42 -9.81 21.97
CA ASP A 46 -7.26 -10.60 21.56
C ASP A 46 -5.97 -9.80 21.74
N TYR A 47 -5.99 -8.50 21.36
CA TYR A 47 -4.85 -7.61 21.56
C TYR A 47 -4.65 -7.27 23.05
N GLU A 48 -5.72 -6.88 23.75
CA GLU A 48 -5.67 -6.47 25.13
C GLU A 48 -5.10 -7.57 26.04
N SER A 49 -5.59 -8.82 25.88
CA SER A 49 -5.15 -9.95 26.65
C SER A 49 -3.71 -10.43 26.37
N ALA A 50 -3.15 -10.07 25.24
CA ALA A 50 -1.80 -10.47 24.82
C ALA A 50 -0.71 -9.49 25.31
N ILE A 51 -1.08 -8.33 25.86
CA ILE A 51 -0.10 -7.33 26.34
C ILE A 51 0.52 -7.78 27.65
N THR A 52 1.84 -7.77 27.70
CA THR A 52 2.67 -8.07 28.89
C THR A 52 3.64 -6.90 29.18
N GLU A 53 4.40 -6.99 30.26
CA GLU A 53 5.48 -6.02 30.57
C GLU A 53 6.59 -6.03 29.49
N GLU A 54 6.71 -7.14 28.73
CA GLU A 54 7.67 -7.29 27.66
C GLU A 54 7.17 -6.70 26.31
N THR A 55 5.88 -6.37 26.21
CA THR A 55 5.30 -5.78 24.99
C THR A 55 5.86 -4.39 24.76
N LYS A 56 6.41 -4.14 23.55
CA LYS A 56 7.07 -2.88 23.20
C LYS A 56 6.38 -2.15 22.05
N ALA A 57 5.48 -2.81 21.33
CA ALA A 57 4.68 -2.18 20.26
C ALA A 57 3.47 -3.05 19.87
N LEU A 58 2.43 -2.40 19.37
CA LEU A 58 1.39 -3.04 18.56
C LEU A 58 1.73 -2.76 17.09
N LEU A 59 1.68 -3.81 16.27
CA LEU A 59 1.91 -3.73 14.82
C LEU A 59 0.60 -3.94 14.09
N LYS A 60 0.22 -3.01 13.26
CA LYS A 60 -0.85 -3.10 12.27
C LYS A 60 -0.24 -3.27 10.89
N VAL A 61 -0.59 -4.33 10.17
CA VAL A 61 -0.13 -4.51 8.78
C VAL A 61 -1.35 -4.47 7.87
N HIS A 62 -1.37 -3.49 6.98
CA HIS A 62 -2.43 -3.39 5.99
C HIS A 62 -2.25 -4.45 4.90
N THR A 63 -3.29 -5.28 4.70
CA THR A 63 -3.26 -6.36 3.72
C THR A 63 -3.50 -5.84 2.30
N SER A 64 -2.58 -4.98 1.80
CA SER A 64 -2.74 -4.28 0.53
C SER A 64 -2.75 -5.21 -0.69
N ASN A 65 -2.05 -6.34 -0.62
CA ASN A 65 -1.82 -7.27 -1.74
C ASN A 65 -2.71 -8.52 -1.73
N TYR A 66 -3.55 -8.71 -0.71
CA TYR A 66 -4.55 -9.76 -0.64
C TYR A 66 -5.79 -9.32 0.14
N ARG A 67 -6.87 -10.07 0.03
CA ARG A 67 -8.10 -9.87 0.82
C ARG A 67 -8.60 -11.21 1.33
N ILE A 68 -9.05 -11.23 2.59
CA ILE A 68 -9.83 -12.34 3.16
C ILE A 68 -11.30 -11.93 3.04
N VAL A 69 -12.09 -12.74 2.35
CA VAL A 69 -13.50 -12.44 2.04
C VAL A 69 -14.39 -13.48 2.72
N GLY A 70 -15.52 -13.06 3.27
CA GLY A 70 -16.50 -13.92 3.93
C GLY A 70 -16.70 -13.53 5.39
N PHE A 71 -16.68 -14.50 6.29
CA PHE A 71 -16.88 -14.30 7.71
C PHE A 71 -15.60 -13.80 8.39
N THR A 72 -15.34 -12.51 8.27
CA THR A 72 -14.09 -11.85 8.71
C THR A 72 -14.35 -10.75 9.72
N ASP A 73 -13.35 -10.49 10.57
CA ASP A 73 -13.31 -9.34 11.46
C ASP A 73 -11.86 -8.90 11.69
N THR A 74 -11.62 -7.58 11.80
CA THR A 74 -10.28 -7.03 11.98
C THR A 74 -10.34 -5.82 12.90
N VAL A 75 -9.33 -5.67 13.76
CA VAL A 75 -9.21 -4.52 14.65
C VAL A 75 -8.62 -3.34 13.87
N GLY A 76 -9.33 -2.22 13.86
CA GLY A 76 -8.91 -0.97 13.23
C GLY A 76 -7.79 -0.28 14.03
N ILE A 77 -7.08 0.63 13.37
CA ILE A 77 -6.04 1.41 14.07
C ILE A 77 -6.63 2.30 15.17
N ASP A 78 -7.82 2.81 14.96
CA ASP A 78 -8.59 3.60 15.92
C ASP A 78 -8.97 2.80 17.18
N GLU A 79 -9.11 1.48 17.08
CA GLU A 79 -9.33 0.58 18.20
C GLU A 79 -8.01 0.19 18.90
N LEU A 80 -6.89 0.10 18.17
CA LEU A 80 -5.59 -0.21 18.75
C LEU A 80 -5.00 0.97 19.55
N ILE A 81 -5.27 2.20 19.15
CA ILE A 81 -4.72 3.40 19.79
C ILE A 81 -5.13 3.53 21.26
N PRO A 82 -6.39 3.31 21.69
CA PRO A 82 -6.76 3.30 23.11
C PRO A 82 -5.95 2.28 23.92
N ILE A 83 -5.86 1.03 23.45
CA ILE A 83 -5.08 -0.03 24.12
C ILE A 83 -3.63 0.40 24.27
N ALA A 84 -3.00 0.85 23.19
CA ALA A 84 -1.61 1.25 23.21
C ALA A 84 -1.31 2.41 24.18
N LYS A 85 -2.24 3.37 24.29
CA LYS A 85 -2.13 4.49 25.24
C LYS A 85 -2.22 4.06 26.69
N GLU A 86 -3.09 3.11 27.01
CA GLU A 86 -3.24 2.58 28.36
C GLU A 86 -1.93 1.94 28.85
N HIS A 87 -1.22 1.27 27.97
CA HIS A 87 0.04 0.57 28.27
C HIS A 87 1.31 1.37 27.92
N ASP A 88 1.19 2.63 27.49
CA ASP A 88 2.31 3.50 27.05
C ASP A 88 3.22 2.85 26.00
N ILE A 89 2.64 2.10 25.07
CA ILE A 89 3.34 1.46 23.95
C ILE A 89 2.96 2.09 22.61
N PRO A 90 3.86 2.11 21.61
CA PRO A 90 3.54 2.67 20.29
C PRO A 90 2.70 1.73 19.43
N VAL A 91 1.87 2.34 18.55
CA VAL A 91 1.27 1.66 17.40
C VAL A 91 2.10 1.97 16.17
N ILE A 92 2.59 0.92 15.53
CA ILE A 92 3.31 0.98 14.25
C ILE A 92 2.37 0.43 13.18
N GLU A 93 2.18 1.19 12.10
CA GLU A 93 1.41 0.71 10.95
C GLU A 93 2.31 0.53 9.72
N ASP A 94 2.29 -0.66 9.15
CA ASP A 94 2.81 -0.92 7.80
C ASP A 94 1.65 -0.84 6.81
N LEU A 95 1.54 0.32 6.15
CA LEU A 95 0.46 0.60 5.23
C LEU A 95 0.69 -0.03 3.85
N GLY A 96 1.93 -0.14 3.43
CA GLY A 96 2.37 -0.80 2.20
C GLY A 96 2.01 -0.06 0.91
N SER A 97 0.74 0.25 0.68
CA SER A 97 0.24 0.84 -0.59
C SER A 97 0.76 2.25 -0.88
N GLY A 98 1.02 3.05 0.16
CA GLY A 98 1.54 4.42 0.02
C GLY A 98 0.58 5.42 -0.57
N VAL A 99 -0.73 5.17 -0.50
CA VAL A 99 -1.73 6.08 -1.03
C VAL A 99 -1.83 7.36 -0.18
N LEU A 100 -1.81 8.52 -0.84
CA LEU A 100 -1.94 9.84 -0.20
C LEU A 100 -3.25 10.57 -0.56
N ILE A 101 -4.05 10.03 -1.48
CA ILE A 101 -5.32 10.61 -1.94
C ILE A 101 -6.42 9.57 -1.71
N ASP A 102 -7.56 10.02 -1.23
CA ASP A 102 -8.76 9.18 -1.14
C ASP A 102 -9.28 8.86 -2.55
N LEU A 103 -8.95 7.66 -3.02
CA LEU A 103 -9.31 7.17 -4.35
C LEU A 103 -10.82 6.86 -4.49
N SER A 104 -11.57 6.79 -3.40
CA SER A 104 -13.02 6.57 -3.46
C SER A 104 -13.77 7.71 -4.16
N LYS A 105 -13.20 8.92 -4.14
CA LYS A 105 -13.69 10.07 -4.91
C LYS A 105 -13.69 9.84 -6.44
N TYR A 106 -12.88 8.89 -6.90
CA TYR A 106 -12.69 8.53 -8.31
C TYR A 106 -13.33 7.18 -8.66
N GLY A 107 -14.23 6.67 -7.79
CA GLY A 107 -14.96 5.42 -8.02
C GLY A 107 -14.17 4.14 -7.76
N ILE A 108 -13.01 4.24 -7.11
CA ILE A 108 -12.16 3.12 -6.71
C ILE A 108 -12.50 2.74 -5.26
N THR A 109 -12.38 1.46 -4.91
CA THR A 109 -12.55 1.02 -3.51
C THR A 109 -11.63 1.82 -2.58
N TYR A 110 -12.16 2.23 -1.42
CA TYR A 110 -11.38 2.96 -0.42
C TYR A 110 -10.13 2.17 -0.01
N GLU A 111 -9.00 2.81 -0.11
CA GLU A 111 -7.70 2.34 0.40
C GLU A 111 -7.24 3.31 1.49
N PRO A 112 -6.83 2.83 2.67
CA PRO A 112 -6.41 3.70 3.77
C PRO A 112 -5.28 4.63 3.34
N THR A 113 -5.43 5.92 3.63
CA THR A 113 -4.40 6.91 3.33
C THR A 113 -3.42 7.05 4.48
N VAL A 114 -2.19 7.44 4.17
CA VAL A 114 -1.16 7.73 5.19
C VAL A 114 -1.64 8.82 6.16
N GLN A 115 -2.37 9.83 5.66
CA GLN A 115 -2.92 10.89 6.47
C GLN A 115 -3.99 10.39 7.45
N ASP A 116 -4.81 9.40 7.05
CA ASP A 116 -5.82 8.82 7.94
C ASP A 116 -5.17 8.08 9.09
N SER A 117 -4.14 7.30 8.83
CA SER A 117 -3.36 6.60 9.85
C SER A 117 -2.80 7.56 10.91
N ILE A 118 -2.20 8.67 10.45
CA ILE A 118 -1.67 9.71 11.36
C ILE A 118 -2.79 10.41 12.13
N ARG A 119 -3.90 10.75 11.47
CA ARG A 119 -5.05 11.40 12.14
C ARG A 119 -5.70 10.50 13.19
N LYS A 120 -5.77 9.20 12.94
CA LYS A 120 -6.23 8.20 13.91
C LYS A 120 -5.28 8.02 15.09
N GLY A 121 -4.02 8.44 14.97
CA GLY A 121 -3.06 8.51 16.06
C GLY A 121 -1.93 7.50 16.00
N ALA A 122 -1.68 6.85 14.87
CA ALA A 122 -0.51 6.00 14.68
C ALA A 122 0.77 6.71 15.12
N ASP A 123 1.63 6.01 15.83
CA ASP A 123 2.90 6.56 16.30
C ASP A 123 3.96 6.57 15.21
N VAL A 124 3.94 5.54 14.36
CA VAL A 124 4.81 5.37 13.20
C VAL A 124 4.00 4.75 12.07
N VAL A 125 4.14 5.29 10.87
CA VAL A 125 3.56 4.72 9.64
C VAL A 125 4.68 4.48 8.64
N CYS A 126 4.74 3.25 8.12
CA CYS A 126 5.66 2.83 7.06
C CYS A 126 4.89 2.61 5.77
N PHE A 127 5.44 3.02 4.63
CA PHE A 127 4.80 2.81 3.33
C PHE A 127 5.80 2.87 2.18
N SER A 128 5.39 2.34 1.02
CA SER A 128 6.21 2.27 -0.18
C SER A 128 6.05 3.51 -1.07
N GLY A 129 7.17 3.96 -1.67
CA GLY A 129 7.17 5.05 -2.63
C GLY A 129 6.77 4.65 -4.05
N ASP A 130 6.96 3.38 -4.41
CA ASP A 130 6.86 2.84 -5.78
C ASP A 130 5.53 2.11 -6.10
N LYS A 131 4.55 2.22 -5.21
CA LYS A 131 3.20 1.68 -5.43
C LYS A 131 2.22 2.82 -5.79
N LEU A 132 1.12 2.97 -5.05
CA LEU A 132 0.10 3.99 -5.33
C LEU A 132 0.59 5.43 -5.13
N LEU A 133 1.68 5.64 -4.38
CA LEU A 133 2.32 6.95 -4.33
C LEU A 133 2.88 7.37 -5.71
N GLY A 134 3.29 6.41 -6.54
CA GLY A 134 3.75 6.68 -7.91
C GLY A 134 5.15 7.26 -8.02
N GLY A 135 5.94 7.14 -6.96
CA GLY A 135 7.35 7.58 -6.90
C GLY A 135 8.35 6.47 -7.19
N PRO A 136 9.63 6.73 -6.94
CA PRO A 136 10.69 5.73 -7.03
C PRO A 136 10.59 4.72 -5.88
N GLN A 137 11.29 3.59 -6.02
CA GLN A 137 11.40 2.60 -4.96
C GLN A 137 12.07 3.20 -3.72
N ALA A 138 11.31 3.30 -2.65
CA ALA A 138 11.75 3.82 -1.37
C ALA A 138 10.84 3.29 -0.25
N GLY A 139 11.40 2.97 0.90
CA GLY A 139 10.65 2.80 2.14
C GLY A 139 10.56 4.16 2.86
N ILE A 140 9.37 4.64 3.08
CA ILE A 140 9.11 5.92 3.73
C ILE A 140 8.58 5.65 5.13
N ILE A 141 9.13 6.33 6.14
CA ILE A 141 8.72 6.20 7.52
C ILE A 141 8.42 7.59 8.06
N ILE A 142 7.20 7.80 8.53
CA ILE A 142 6.77 9.03 9.19
C ILE A 142 6.18 8.71 10.57
N GLY A 143 6.10 9.70 11.43
CA GLY A 143 5.50 9.49 12.76
C GLY A 143 6.00 10.48 13.80
N LYS A 144 5.75 10.16 15.08
CA LYS A 144 6.13 10.98 16.21
C LYS A 144 7.66 11.15 16.28
N LYS A 145 8.08 12.39 16.46
CA LYS A 145 9.51 12.80 16.47
C LYS A 145 10.39 11.90 17.33
N LYS A 146 9.89 11.51 18.54
CA LYS A 146 10.65 10.66 19.46
C LYS A 146 11.09 9.33 18.81
N TYR A 147 10.23 8.68 18.04
CA TYR A 147 10.53 7.40 17.37
C TYR A 147 11.40 7.60 16.13
N ILE A 148 11.09 8.61 15.32
CA ILE A 148 11.88 8.95 14.14
C ILE A 148 13.32 9.32 14.51
N ASP A 149 13.53 10.08 15.59
CA ASP A 149 14.89 10.43 16.06
C ASP A 149 15.66 9.21 16.57
N MET A 150 14.98 8.22 17.18
CA MET A 150 15.60 6.94 17.55
C MET A 150 16.03 6.15 16.33
N MET A 151 15.15 6.04 15.30
CA MET A 151 15.46 5.33 14.06
C MET A 151 16.64 5.96 13.32
N LYS A 152 16.71 7.30 13.24
CA LYS A 152 17.82 8.03 12.60
C LYS A 152 19.17 7.74 13.24
N LYS A 153 19.22 7.39 14.52
CA LYS A 153 20.46 7.02 15.24
C LYS A 153 20.86 5.57 15.03
N ASN A 154 19.99 4.73 14.47
CA ASN A 154 20.29 3.32 14.23
C ASN A 154 21.33 3.18 13.10
N GLN A 155 22.33 2.31 13.29
CA GLN A 155 23.41 2.10 12.31
C GLN A 155 22.91 1.56 10.96
N LEU A 156 21.80 0.80 10.95
CA LEU A 156 21.17 0.30 9.72
C LEU A 156 20.69 1.43 8.81
N THR A 157 20.32 2.58 9.34
CA THR A 157 19.92 3.75 8.55
C THR A 157 21.01 4.16 7.56
N ARG A 158 22.28 3.98 7.92
CA ARG A 158 23.41 4.28 7.03
C ARG A 158 23.48 3.31 5.84
N ALA A 159 23.16 2.05 6.07
CA ALA A 159 23.20 1.00 5.04
C ALA A 159 21.96 1.03 4.14
N LEU A 160 20.77 1.36 4.71
CA LEU A 160 19.47 1.29 4.03
C LEU A 160 19.02 2.61 3.41
N ARG A 161 19.76 3.69 3.58
CA ARG A 161 19.38 4.99 3.01
C ARG A 161 19.30 4.95 1.48
N ILE A 162 18.30 5.62 0.93
CA ILE A 162 18.21 5.86 -0.51
C ILE A 162 19.35 6.79 -0.97
N ASP A 163 19.68 6.71 -2.26
CA ASP A 163 20.64 7.61 -2.89
C ASP A 163 20.01 8.99 -3.22
N LYS A 164 20.85 9.93 -3.66
CA LYS A 164 20.40 11.30 -3.95
C LYS A 164 19.47 11.41 -5.17
N PHE A 165 19.60 10.52 -6.16
CA PHE A 165 18.72 10.54 -7.34
C PHE A 165 17.33 10.07 -6.96
N THR A 166 17.24 8.99 -6.20
CA THR A 166 15.98 8.49 -5.63
C THR A 166 15.32 9.56 -4.74
N ALA A 167 16.10 10.23 -3.87
CA ALA A 167 15.58 11.29 -3.02
C ALA A 167 15.03 12.47 -3.83
N THR A 168 15.74 12.91 -4.88
CA THR A 168 15.28 13.99 -5.75
C THR A 168 14.03 13.60 -6.54
N ALA A 169 14.00 12.38 -7.08
CA ALA A 169 12.80 11.89 -7.78
C ALA A 169 11.58 11.81 -6.85
N LEU A 170 11.77 11.34 -5.61
CA LEU A 170 10.71 11.30 -4.61
C LEU A 170 10.23 12.71 -4.24
N GLU A 171 11.15 13.67 -4.08
CA GLU A 171 10.81 15.07 -3.82
C GLU A 171 9.92 15.64 -4.92
N LEU A 172 10.28 15.43 -6.19
CA LEU A 172 9.48 15.91 -7.34
C LEU A 172 8.07 15.30 -7.34
N VAL A 173 7.95 14.00 -7.06
CA VAL A 173 6.64 13.36 -6.95
C VAL A 173 5.83 13.92 -5.79
N LEU A 174 6.45 14.12 -4.62
CA LEU A 174 5.76 14.68 -3.45
C LEU A 174 5.33 16.14 -3.66
N GLN A 175 6.03 16.91 -4.51
CA GLN A 175 5.61 18.26 -4.88
C GLN A 175 4.28 18.27 -5.65
N GLU A 176 4.01 17.26 -6.49
CA GLU A 176 2.73 17.13 -7.18
C GLU A 176 1.56 16.97 -6.19
N TYR A 177 1.79 16.30 -5.06
CA TYR A 177 0.79 16.12 -4.00
C TYR A 177 0.45 17.38 -3.19
N LEU A 178 1.12 18.51 -3.44
CA LEU A 178 0.70 19.82 -2.89
C LEU A 178 -0.67 20.25 -3.43
N SER A 179 -1.11 19.69 -4.56
CA SER A 179 -2.46 19.82 -5.11
C SER A 179 -2.95 18.44 -5.52
N GLU A 180 -4.15 18.04 -5.05
CA GLU A 180 -4.78 16.78 -5.45
C GLU A 180 -4.97 16.72 -6.97
N GLU A 181 -5.38 17.83 -7.59
CA GLU A 181 -5.55 17.93 -9.04
C GLU A 181 -4.24 17.69 -9.80
N ASN A 182 -3.14 18.31 -9.38
CA ASN A 182 -1.83 18.09 -9.99
C ASN A 182 -1.39 16.63 -9.86
N ALA A 183 -1.54 16.04 -8.69
CA ALA A 183 -1.18 14.65 -8.46
C ALA A 183 -1.94 13.70 -9.40
N ILE A 184 -3.25 13.86 -9.53
CA ILE A 184 -4.08 13.05 -10.43
C ILE A 184 -3.68 13.23 -11.90
N GLN A 185 -3.34 14.44 -12.32
CA GLN A 185 -2.99 14.72 -13.72
C GLN A 185 -1.56 14.32 -14.08
N ASN A 186 -0.60 14.47 -13.17
CA ASN A 186 0.82 14.39 -13.48
C ASN A 186 1.47 13.08 -13.00
N ILE A 187 0.96 12.44 -11.94
CA ILE A 187 1.50 11.17 -11.46
C ILE A 187 0.95 10.03 -12.32
N PRO A 188 1.79 9.29 -13.07
CA PRO A 188 1.31 8.34 -14.08
C PRO A 188 0.37 7.26 -13.52
N VAL A 189 0.67 6.68 -12.36
CA VAL A 189 -0.19 5.64 -11.76
C VAL A 189 -1.57 6.21 -11.41
N LEU A 190 -1.63 7.38 -10.78
CA LEU A 190 -2.90 8.02 -10.44
C LEU A 190 -3.70 8.37 -11.68
N LYS A 191 -3.06 8.98 -12.67
CA LYS A 191 -3.69 9.29 -13.96
C LYS A 191 -4.27 8.07 -14.66
N MET A 192 -3.56 6.93 -14.61
CA MET A 192 -4.05 5.69 -15.23
C MET A 192 -5.25 5.10 -14.52
N ILE A 193 -5.22 5.04 -13.17
CA ILE A 193 -6.30 4.40 -12.41
C ILE A 193 -7.56 5.27 -12.28
N THR A 194 -7.44 6.59 -12.41
CA THR A 194 -8.57 7.53 -12.36
C THR A 194 -9.14 7.87 -13.74
N LYS A 195 -8.57 7.30 -14.82
CA LYS A 195 -9.05 7.51 -16.18
C LYS A 195 -10.47 6.96 -16.35
N SER A 196 -11.34 7.76 -16.95
CA SER A 196 -12.72 7.33 -17.22
C SER A 196 -12.78 6.25 -18.32
N TYR A 197 -13.86 5.47 -18.31
CA TYR A 197 -14.12 4.49 -19.37
C TYR A 197 -14.16 5.13 -20.76
N ASP A 198 -14.81 6.30 -20.90
CA ASP A 198 -14.92 7.00 -22.18
C ASP A 198 -13.56 7.44 -22.74
N GLU A 199 -12.64 7.88 -21.87
CA GLU A 199 -11.27 8.20 -22.25
C GLU A 199 -10.52 6.96 -22.75
N THR A 200 -10.65 5.82 -22.08
CA THR A 200 -10.02 4.57 -22.51
C THR A 200 -10.56 4.10 -23.86
N VAL A 201 -11.88 4.21 -24.09
CA VAL A 201 -12.51 3.93 -25.39
C VAL A 201 -11.97 4.86 -26.48
N ALA A 202 -11.84 6.16 -26.22
CA ALA A 202 -11.32 7.12 -27.18
C ALA A 202 -9.85 6.83 -27.57
N GLU A 203 -9.03 6.46 -26.58
CA GLU A 203 -7.64 6.04 -26.80
C GLU A 203 -7.57 4.73 -27.61
N ALA A 204 -8.37 3.71 -27.24
CA ALA A 204 -8.44 2.45 -27.96
C ALA A 204 -8.84 2.65 -29.44
N LYS A 205 -9.86 3.49 -29.70
CA LYS A 205 -10.25 3.87 -31.07
C LYS A 205 -9.13 4.57 -31.83
N THR A 206 -8.37 5.41 -31.14
CA THR A 206 -7.23 6.13 -31.74
C THR A 206 -6.11 5.15 -32.09
N PHE A 207 -5.76 4.26 -31.15
CA PHE A 207 -4.75 3.23 -31.36
C PHE A 207 -5.15 2.26 -32.49
N LYS A 208 -6.41 1.81 -32.52
CA LYS A 208 -6.94 1.01 -33.65
C LYS A 208 -6.71 1.68 -34.99
N ARG A 209 -7.02 3.00 -35.11
CA ARG A 209 -6.78 3.76 -36.35
C ARG A 209 -5.30 3.81 -36.75
N MET A 210 -4.39 3.91 -35.78
CA MET A 210 -2.94 3.89 -36.03
C MET A 210 -2.51 2.53 -36.57
N LEU A 211 -2.98 1.42 -35.99
CA LEU A 211 -2.68 0.07 -36.41
C LEU A 211 -3.20 -0.19 -37.84
N GLN A 212 -4.43 0.24 -38.15
CA GLN A 212 -4.99 0.13 -39.51
C GLN A 212 -4.16 0.88 -40.55
N ARG A 213 -3.61 2.06 -40.21
CA ARG A 213 -2.71 2.81 -41.10
C ARG A 213 -1.37 2.11 -41.32
N ALA A 214 -0.90 1.32 -40.36
CA ALA A 214 0.34 0.53 -40.50
C ALA A 214 0.22 -0.63 -41.47
N LYS A 215 -1.03 -0.98 -41.95
CA LYS A 215 -1.31 -2.02 -42.93
C LYS A 215 -0.70 -3.39 -42.62
N LEU A 216 -0.65 -3.75 -41.32
CA LEU A 216 -0.23 -5.08 -40.91
C LEU A 216 -1.32 -6.10 -41.20
N PRO A 217 -0.98 -7.37 -41.49
CA PRO A 217 -1.94 -8.43 -41.87
C PRO A 217 -2.68 -8.92 -40.59
N ALA A 218 -3.58 -8.11 -40.09
CA ALA A 218 -4.39 -8.39 -38.90
C ALA A 218 -5.71 -7.60 -38.95
N ALA A 219 -6.77 -8.16 -38.39
CA ALA A 219 -7.99 -7.43 -38.08
C ALA A 219 -7.89 -6.82 -36.66
N TYR A 220 -8.55 -5.70 -36.45
CA TYR A 220 -8.52 -4.94 -35.18
C TYR A 220 -9.93 -4.62 -34.73
N GLU A 221 -10.21 -4.86 -33.45
CA GLU A 221 -11.48 -4.56 -32.82
C GLU A 221 -11.25 -3.81 -31.50
N VAL A 222 -12.12 -2.84 -31.18
CA VAL A 222 -12.16 -2.26 -29.84
C VAL A 222 -13.14 -3.09 -29.03
N VAL A 223 -12.68 -3.62 -27.90
CA VAL A 223 -13.45 -4.49 -27.02
C VAL A 223 -13.48 -3.91 -25.62
N ASP A 224 -14.61 -4.10 -24.93
CA ASP A 224 -14.72 -3.77 -23.52
C ASP A 224 -13.93 -4.78 -22.69
N CYS A 225 -13.26 -4.30 -21.66
CA CYS A 225 -12.49 -5.11 -20.72
C CYS A 225 -12.44 -4.47 -19.34
N GLU A 226 -11.80 -5.18 -18.40
CA GLU A 226 -11.50 -4.68 -17.09
C GLU A 226 -10.00 -4.57 -16.89
N SER A 227 -9.55 -3.44 -16.34
CA SER A 227 -8.17 -3.24 -15.91
C SER A 227 -8.02 -3.53 -14.41
N GLN A 228 -6.81 -3.86 -14.00
CA GLN A 228 -6.43 -4.12 -12.60
C GLN A 228 -5.32 -3.17 -12.19
N ILE A 229 -5.29 -2.80 -10.90
CA ILE A 229 -4.27 -1.89 -10.36
C ILE A 229 -2.92 -2.59 -10.20
N GLY A 230 -2.92 -3.90 -9.99
CA GLY A 230 -1.70 -4.72 -9.87
C GLY A 230 -1.56 -5.41 -8.51
N GLY A 231 -0.51 -6.23 -8.39
CA GLY A 231 -0.38 -7.18 -7.29
C GLY A 231 0.01 -6.58 -5.93
N GLY A 232 0.31 -5.29 -5.86
CA GLY A 232 0.77 -4.65 -4.62
C GLY A 232 -0.30 -3.85 -3.88
N SER A 233 -1.46 -3.62 -4.50
CA SER A 233 -2.55 -2.81 -3.92
C SER A 233 -3.87 -3.10 -4.61
N LEU A 234 -4.98 -3.11 -3.84
CA LEU A 234 -6.34 -3.28 -4.31
C LEU A 234 -6.53 -4.50 -5.25
N PRO A 235 -6.22 -5.72 -4.80
CA PRO A 235 -6.14 -6.92 -5.65
C PRO A 235 -7.47 -7.36 -6.26
N LEU A 236 -8.61 -6.93 -5.69
CA LEU A 236 -9.95 -7.25 -6.18
C LEU A 236 -10.54 -6.14 -7.05
N GLU A 237 -9.87 -4.99 -7.15
CA GLU A 237 -10.38 -3.86 -7.91
C GLU A 237 -10.43 -4.18 -9.41
N ARG A 238 -11.56 -3.82 -10.03
CA ARG A 238 -11.80 -3.97 -11.46
C ARG A 238 -12.27 -2.64 -12.02
N ILE A 239 -11.48 -2.05 -12.89
CA ILE A 239 -11.75 -0.74 -13.48
C ILE A 239 -12.29 -0.96 -14.90
N PRO A 240 -13.51 -0.51 -15.21
CA PRO A 240 -14.05 -0.57 -16.57
C PRO A 240 -13.09 0.09 -17.56
N SER A 241 -12.75 -0.63 -18.64
CA SER A 241 -11.72 -0.22 -19.59
C SER A 241 -12.04 -0.70 -21.00
N ALA A 242 -11.26 -0.26 -21.96
CA ALA A 242 -11.35 -0.73 -23.34
C ALA A 242 -9.96 -1.10 -23.89
N ALA A 243 -9.92 -2.12 -24.70
CA ALA A 243 -8.69 -2.60 -25.34
C ALA A 243 -8.85 -2.72 -26.86
N VAL A 244 -7.73 -2.85 -27.57
CA VAL A 244 -7.72 -3.21 -28.99
C VAL A 244 -7.36 -4.68 -29.11
N ALA A 245 -8.33 -5.51 -29.48
CA ALA A 245 -8.10 -6.89 -29.85
C ALA A 245 -7.44 -6.94 -31.23
N ILE A 246 -6.35 -7.71 -31.35
CA ILE A 246 -5.59 -7.89 -32.62
C ILE A 246 -5.74 -9.35 -33.03
N HIS A 247 -6.30 -9.57 -34.23
CA HIS A 247 -6.50 -10.88 -34.81
C HIS A 247 -5.56 -11.04 -36.02
N PRO A 248 -4.37 -11.67 -35.86
CA PRO A 248 -3.45 -11.90 -36.98
C PRO A 248 -4.07 -12.81 -38.05
N GLU A 249 -3.82 -12.54 -39.34
CA GLU A 249 -4.31 -13.39 -40.45
C GLU A 249 -3.57 -14.74 -40.53
N LYS A 250 -2.36 -14.81 -39.98
CA LYS A 250 -1.57 -16.05 -39.84
C LYS A 250 -0.79 -16.00 -38.53
N ILE A 251 -0.81 -17.09 -37.79
CA ILE A 251 0.07 -17.37 -36.66
C ILE A 251 1.16 -18.34 -37.14
#